data_244c4498a98ac6021343be2df83e9ede
#
_entry.id   244c4498a98ac6021343be2df83e9ede
#
_cell.length_a   1.000
_cell.length_b   1.000
_cell.length_c   1.000
_cell.angle_alpha   90.00
_cell.angle_beta   90.00
_cell.angle_gamma   90.00
#
_symmetry.space_group_name_H-M   'P 1'
#
loop_
_entity.id
_entity.type
_entity.pdbx_description
1 polymer ?
#
loop_
_entity_poly.entity_id
_entity_poly.type
_entity_poly.pdbx_seq_one_letter_code
_entity_poly.pdbx_strand_id
1 'polypeptide(L)'
;MTDFRKHLLDRHPLPPGQHPIPDDAQLPPKWVLQSRGEQNIAPPEPTVSTNHASATNEFPDYNLDTDIRPLPDTLTATLTENRRVTPQKHWQDVRRISFTVPESLSYVPGDMIAITPKTSPKDVQILIDLMDWNEQADKPIALVPAGNILSPSPIPALDSHPNLTLRSLLIDYLDVKAIPRRSFFSTIAHYTEDERHKERLLEFTNPEYLDELWDYTSRPRRSILEVLHEFDTVKIPWQHAVSVLPVIRARQFSIASGGEKKRTPDGKTQFELLIAIVKYQTVIKRIREGVCTKYLSVLRPGSTLRVQLQPGGLNSSVQQLTASTVLIGPGTGIAPLRSMLWEKAALVQAYREQNPGVEPPIGATVLLYGGRNRTADFFFAEEWDELSKCIPLQVLTAFSRDQQGKVYVQDTIRQNVKLFFRLLHEMQGSVYICGSSGRMPQAVREALIEAFASGGAPDHSYNRSQAEEYLIEMEKIGRYKQETW
;
A
#
# COMPACT_ATOMS: atom_id res chain seq x y z
N MET A 1 19.46 5.36 15.05
CA MET A 1 19.62 3.94 14.67
C MET A 1 19.42 2.97 15.82
N THR A 2 19.77 3.33 17.04
CA THR A 2 19.65 2.51 18.27
C THR A 2 18.21 2.24 18.71
N ASP A 3 17.29 3.15 18.48
CA ASP A 3 15.87 3.03 18.92
C ASP A 3 15.03 2.05 18.11
N PHE A 4 15.33 1.89 16.81
CA PHE A 4 14.59 0.96 15.94
C PHE A 4 14.96 -0.51 16.26
N ARG A 5 16.21 -0.77 16.69
CA ARG A 5 16.66 -2.09 17.14
C ARG A 5 15.92 -2.52 18.41
N LYS A 6 15.80 -1.61 19.37
CA LYS A 6 15.10 -1.87 20.63
C LYS A 6 13.62 -2.20 20.38
N HIS A 7 12.98 -1.51 19.46
CA HIS A 7 11.56 -1.72 19.10
C HIS A 7 11.28 -3.06 18.40
N LEU A 8 12.25 -3.61 17.64
CA LEU A 8 12.14 -4.94 17.01
C LEU A 8 12.33 -6.07 18.02
N LEU A 9 13.24 -5.90 18.98
CA LEU A 9 13.48 -6.86 20.07
C LEU A 9 12.33 -6.86 21.09
N ASP A 10 11.74 -5.70 21.38
CA ASP A 10 10.61 -5.56 22.31
C ASP A 10 9.28 -6.09 21.73
N ARG A 11 9.13 -6.20 20.41
CA ARG A 11 7.90 -6.71 19.78
C ARG A 11 7.77 -8.23 19.72
N HIS A 12 8.87 -8.97 19.85
CA HIS A 12 8.86 -10.44 19.85
C HIS A 12 9.91 -11.01 20.81
N PRO A 13 9.77 -10.81 22.13
CA PRO A 13 10.57 -11.57 23.07
C PRO A 13 10.18 -13.04 22.92
N LEU A 14 11.18 -13.92 22.80
CA LEU A 14 10.94 -15.34 22.98
C LEU A 14 10.41 -15.56 24.41
N PRO A 15 9.33 -16.31 24.59
CA PRO A 15 8.85 -16.65 25.93
C PRO A 15 10.00 -17.26 26.78
N PRO A 16 10.13 -16.88 28.03
CA PRO A 16 11.17 -17.46 28.90
C PRO A 16 11.02 -18.97 28.92
N GLY A 17 12.08 -19.69 28.58
CA GLY A 17 12.13 -21.15 28.58
C GLY A 17 11.93 -21.83 27.23
N GLN A 18 11.69 -21.12 26.14
CA GLN A 18 11.80 -21.71 24.81
C GLN A 18 13.26 -21.70 24.36
N HIS A 19 13.90 -22.84 24.44
CA HIS A 19 15.15 -23.10 23.74
C HIS A 19 14.88 -23.06 22.23
N PRO A 20 15.88 -22.66 21.40
CA PRO A 20 15.79 -22.83 19.95
C PRO A 20 15.37 -24.27 19.68
N ILE A 21 14.42 -24.46 18.74
CA ILE A 21 14.06 -25.80 18.26
C ILE A 21 15.37 -26.47 17.85
N PRO A 22 15.65 -27.70 18.33
CA PRO A 22 16.86 -28.40 17.91
C PRO A 22 16.99 -28.39 16.42
N ASP A 23 18.16 -28.04 15.89
CA ASP A 23 18.42 -27.80 14.46
C ASP A 23 18.13 -29.01 13.56
N ASP A 24 17.91 -30.19 14.10
CA ASP A 24 17.68 -31.44 13.37
C ASP A 24 16.21 -31.80 13.14
N ALA A 25 15.26 -31.03 13.64
CA ALA A 25 13.85 -31.32 13.48
C ALA A 25 13.24 -30.46 12.38
N GLN A 26 13.31 -30.93 11.12
CA GLN A 26 12.42 -30.43 10.08
C GLN A 26 10.98 -30.69 10.51
N LEU A 27 10.26 -29.63 10.87
CA LEU A 27 8.82 -29.77 11.10
C LEU A 27 8.16 -30.13 9.76
N PRO A 28 7.44 -31.28 9.70
CA PRO A 28 6.77 -31.66 8.47
C PRO A 28 5.80 -30.56 8.03
N PRO A 29 5.68 -30.31 6.72
CA PRO A 29 4.75 -29.31 6.23
C PRO A 29 3.33 -29.68 6.64
N LYS A 30 2.56 -28.69 7.11
CA LYS A 30 1.16 -28.88 7.50
C LYS A 30 0.25 -29.06 6.27
N TRP A 31 0.64 -28.51 5.14
CA TRP A 31 -0.07 -28.52 3.88
C TRP A 31 0.90 -28.84 2.75
N VAL A 32 0.49 -29.67 1.82
CA VAL A 32 1.28 -30.07 0.65
C VAL A 32 0.45 -29.98 -0.63
N LEU A 33 1.14 -29.78 -1.76
CA LEU A 33 0.52 -29.84 -3.08
C LEU A 33 0.56 -31.27 -3.59
N GLN A 34 -0.52 -31.68 -4.28
CA GLN A 34 -0.61 -32.96 -4.97
C GLN A 34 -1.10 -32.74 -6.40
N SER A 35 -0.67 -33.61 -7.34
CA SER A 35 -1.24 -33.63 -8.68
C SER A 35 -2.70 -34.04 -8.59
N ARG A 36 -3.59 -33.30 -9.26
CA ARG A 36 -4.95 -33.78 -9.55
C ARG A 36 -4.84 -34.74 -10.70
N GLY A 37 -5.30 -35.99 -10.52
CA GLY A 37 -5.47 -36.92 -11.64
C GLY A 37 -6.35 -36.27 -12.72
N GLU A 38 -6.12 -36.65 -13.98
CA GLU A 38 -6.90 -36.20 -15.14
C GLU A 38 -8.38 -36.54 -14.99
N GLN A 39 -9.14 -35.73 -14.27
CA GLN A 39 -10.58 -35.69 -14.44
C GLN A 39 -10.82 -34.84 -15.68
N ASN A 40 -11.57 -35.43 -16.66
CA ASN A 40 -11.97 -34.78 -17.91
C ASN A 40 -12.55 -33.37 -17.68
N ILE A 41 -11.70 -32.37 -17.60
CA ILE A 41 -12.09 -30.98 -17.72
C ILE A 41 -11.83 -30.63 -19.19
N ALA A 42 -12.92 -30.43 -19.94
CA ALA A 42 -12.82 -29.92 -21.30
C ALA A 42 -11.94 -28.65 -21.30
N PRO A 43 -10.95 -28.56 -22.20
CA PRO A 43 -10.13 -27.37 -22.30
C PRO A 43 -11.05 -26.17 -22.60
N PRO A 44 -10.86 -25.02 -21.96
CA PRO A 44 -11.59 -23.81 -22.33
C PRO A 44 -11.29 -23.53 -23.81
N GLU A 45 -12.35 -23.26 -24.58
CA GLU A 45 -12.20 -22.85 -25.98
C GLU A 45 -11.23 -21.64 -26.05
N PRO A 46 -10.27 -21.67 -26.98
CA PRO A 46 -9.36 -20.55 -27.15
C PRO A 46 -10.18 -19.33 -27.61
N THR A 47 -10.36 -18.36 -26.74
CA THR A 47 -10.85 -17.05 -27.14
C THR A 47 -9.83 -16.45 -28.09
N VAL A 48 -10.19 -16.42 -29.37
CA VAL A 48 -9.40 -15.82 -30.44
C VAL A 48 -9.32 -14.32 -30.21
N SER A 49 -8.22 -13.87 -29.61
CA SER A 49 -7.85 -12.48 -29.59
C SER A 49 -7.18 -12.15 -30.92
N THR A 50 -7.88 -11.39 -31.76
CA THR A 50 -7.36 -10.87 -33.02
C THR A 50 -6.30 -9.81 -32.78
N ASN A 51 -5.06 -10.18 -33.10
CA ASN A 51 -3.96 -9.40 -33.69
C ASN A 51 -3.64 -7.96 -33.23
N HIS A 52 -2.43 -7.80 -32.67
CA HIS A 52 -1.35 -7.13 -33.43
C HIS A 52 0.01 -7.62 -32.88
N ALA A 53 0.67 -8.44 -33.69
CA ALA A 53 2.02 -8.94 -33.42
C ALA A 53 3.03 -7.82 -33.66
N SER A 54 3.75 -7.48 -32.61
CA SER A 54 5.10 -6.91 -32.69
C SER A 54 6.03 -7.91 -32.00
N ALA A 55 6.88 -8.53 -32.79
CA ALA A 55 7.80 -9.57 -32.34
C ALA A 55 8.93 -8.95 -31.49
N THR A 56 8.80 -9.02 -30.19
CA THR A 56 9.90 -8.97 -29.24
C THR A 56 9.74 -10.18 -28.32
N ASN A 57 10.83 -10.94 -28.11
CA ASN A 57 10.88 -12.10 -27.21
C ASN A 57 10.57 -11.68 -25.77
N GLU A 58 9.32 -11.43 -25.45
CA GLU A 58 8.84 -11.14 -24.10
C GLU A 58 7.96 -12.29 -23.64
N PHE A 59 8.24 -12.79 -22.43
CA PHE A 59 7.43 -13.76 -21.73
C PHE A 59 5.96 -13.27 -21.71
N PRO A 60 4.98 -14.18 -21.74
CA PRO A 60 3.58 -13.78 -21.71
C PRO A 60 3.36 -12.87 -20.53
N ASP A 61 2.88 -11.66 -20.81
CA ASP A 61 2.41 -10.71 -19.82
C ASP A 61 1.40 -11.40 -18.89
N TYR A 62 1.21 -10.83 -17.70
CA TYR A 62 0.10 -11.24 -16.83
C TYR A 62 -1.16 -11.48 -17.69
N ASN A 63 -1.91 -12.55 -17.46
CA ASN A 63 -3.28 -12.59 -17.96
C ASN A 63 -4.07 -11.50 -17.20
N LEU A 64 -4.07 -10.30 -17.78
CA LEU A 64 -4.55 -9.08 -17.14
C LEU A 64 -6.03 -8.83 -17.40
N ASP A 65 -6.62 -9.57 -18.35
CA ASP A 65 -7.96 -9.25 -18.81
C ASP A 65 -9.02 -9.63 -17.76
N THR A 66 -8.82 -10.75 -17.06
CA THR A 66 -9.80 -11.18 -16.05
C THR A 66 -9.13 -11.78 -14.81
N ASP A 67 -9.40 -11.19 -13.65
CA ASP A 67 -8.94 -11.75 -12.36
C ASP A 67 -9.98 -12.73 -11.81
N ILE A 68 -9.76 -14.02 -12.05
CA ILE A 68 -10.65 -15.12 -11.65
C ILE A 68 -10.35 -15.70 -10.26
N ARG A 69 -9.41 -15.09 -9.51
CA ARG A 69 -9.01 -15.61 -8.20
C ARG A 69 -10.19 -15.62 -7.21
N PRO A 70 -10.48 -16.75 -6.57
CA PRO A 70 -11.48 -16.81 -5.50
C PRO A 70 -10.89 -16.26 -4.18
N LEU A 71 -10.77 -14.93 -4.08
CA LEU A 71 -10.34 -14.26 -2.85
C LEU A 71 -11.57 -13.92 -2.00
N PRO A 72 -11.65 -14.41 -0.74
CA PRO A 72 -12.77 -14.10 0.15
C PRO A 72 -12.92 -12.61 0.40
N ASP A 73 -14.14 -12.16 0.64
CA ASP A 73 -14.50 -10.78 0.99
C ASP A 73 -13.99 -9.72 0.01
N THR A 74 -13.81 -10.10 -1.27
CA THR A 74 -13.37 -9.18 -2.31
C THR A 74 -14.43 -8.97 -3.38
N LEU A 75 -14.39 -7.79 -3.99
CA LEU A 75 -15.21 -7.38 -5.12
C LEU A 75 -14.40 -7.51 -6.41
N THR A 76 -15.10 -7.74 -7.52
CA THR A 76 -14.49 -7.65 -8.85
C THR A 76 -14.62 -6.22 -9.34
N ALA A 77 -13.50 -5.53 -9.47
CA ALA A 77 -13.46 -4.17 -10.00
C ALA A 77 -12.98 -4.17 -11.44
N THR A 78 -13.55 -3.31 -12.27
CA THR A 78 -13.11 -3.05 -13.65
C THR A 78 -12.32 -1.77 -13.70
N LEU A 79 -11.08 -1.83 -14.17
CA LEU A 79 -10.22 -0.67 -14.35
C LEU A 79 -10.75 0.22 -15.47
N THR A 80 -10.95 1.50 -15.18
CA THR A 80 -11.44 2.49 -16.15
C THR A 80 -10.36 3.47 -16.60
N GLU A 81 -9.38 3.76 -15.72
CA GLU A 81 -8.25 4.64 -16.02
C GLU A 81 -6.97 4.14 -15.32
N ASN A 82 -5.86 4.23 -16.03
CA ASN A 82 -4.51 4.07 -15.47
C ASN A 82 -3.58 5.09 -16.14
N ARG A 83 -3.56 6.30 -15.61
CA ARG A 83 -2.87 7.42 -16.23
C ARG A 83 -1.75 7.93 -15.36
N ARG A 84 -0.53 8.01 -15.91
CA ARG A 84 0.58 8.72 -15.26
C ARG A 84 0.25 10.21 -15.20
N VAL A 85 0.32 10.79 -14.00
CA VAL A 85 0.04 12.21 -13.74
C VAL A 85 1.31 13.05 -13.56
N THR A 86 2.49 12.41 -13.45
CA THR A 86 3.79 13.09 -13.48
C THR A 86 4.39 13.07 -14.89
N PRO A 87 5.15 14.11 -15.31
CA PRO A 87 5.86 14.12 -16.57
C PRO A 87 6.79 12.92 -16.74
N GLN A 88 7.02 12.46 -17.97
CA GLN A 88 7.88 11.29 -18.26
C GLN A 88 9.30 11.42 -17.69
N LYS A 89 9.85 12.63 -17.71
CA LYS A 89 11.19 12.92 -17.18
C LYS A 89 11.22 13.07 -15.66
N HIS A 90 10.06 13.05 -14.98
CA HIS A 90 10.02 13.14 -13.53
C HIS A 90 10.59 11.85 -12.90
N TRP A 91 11.31 12.00 -11.80
CA TRP A 91 12.01 10.90 -11.12
C TRP A 91 11.05 9.81 -10.61
N GLN A 92 9.80 10.15 -10.31
CA GLN A 92 8.79 9.25 -9.78
C GLN A 92 7.61 9.15 -10.76
N ASP A 93 7.21 7.94 -11.10
CA ASP A 93 5.95 7.67 -11.78
C ASP A 93 4.83 7.70 -10.73
N VAL A 94 3.95 8.70 -10.82
CA VAL A 94 2.72 8.75 -10.02
C VAL A 94 1.54 8.62 -10.97
N ARG A 95 0.58 7.78 -10.59
CA ARG A 95 -0.58 7.45 -11.43
C ARG A 95 -1.89 7.74 -10.73
N ARG A 96 -2.84 8.28 -11.49
CA ARG A 96 -4.25 8.21 -11.17
C ARG A 96 -4.78 6.90 -11.73
N ILE A 97 -5.36 6.10 -10.84
CA ILE A 97 -5.97 4.82 -11.18
C ILE A 97 -7.43 4.89 -10.77
N SER A 98 -8.33 4.66 -11.72
CA SER A 98 -9.78 4.64 -11.47
C SER A 98 -10.36 3.31 -11.86
N PHE A 99 -11.29 2.80 -11.06
CA PHE A 99 -12.01 1.57 -11.33
C PHE A 99 -13.41 1.61 -10.76
N THR A 100 -14.29 0.79 -11.31
CA THR A 100 -15.69 0.70 -10.92
C THR A 100 -16.03 -0.70 -10.45
N VAL A 101 -16.98 -0.76 -9.52
CA VAL A 101 -17.67 -2.00 -9.15
C VAL A 101 -19.15 -1.84 -9.44
N PRO A 102 -19.86 -2.90 -9.88
CA PRO A 102 -21.28 -2.82 -10.19
C PRO A 102 -22.14 -2.61 -8.95
N GLU A 103 -21.65 -3.03 -7.77
CA GLU A 103 -22.35 -2.91 -6.51
C GLU A 103 -22.49 -1.45 -6.06
N SER A 104 -23.64 -1.09 -5.53
CA SER A 104 -23.88 0.22 -4.92
C SER A 104 -23.33 0.25 -3.50
N LEU A 105 -22.06 0.63 -3.34
CA LEU A 105 -21.40 0.71 -2.06
C LEU A 105 -21.39 2.13 -1.50
N SER A 106 -21.44 2.23 -0.18
CA SER A 106 -21.19 3.48 0.53
C SER A 106 -19.78 3.44 1.14
N TYR A 107 -19.04 4.50 0.99
CA TYR A 107 -17.76 4.70 1.65
C TYR A 107 -17.59 6.17 2.04
N VAL A 108 -16.70 6.42 2.99
CA VAL A 108 -16.44 7.76 3.53
C VAL A 108 -14.99 8.19 3.29
N PRO A 109 -14.69 9.49 3.31
CA PRO A 109 -13.32 9.98 3.23
C PRO A 109 -12.44 9.37 4.33
N GLY A 110 -11.29 8.85 3.92
CA GLY A 110 -10.37 8.11 4.79
C GLY A 110 -10.50 6.60 4.67
N ASP A 111 -11.54 6.07 4.02
CA ASP A 111 -11.60 4.64 3.69
C ASP A 111 -10.53 4.26 2.66
N MET A 112 -10.18 2.98 2.65
CA MET A 112 -9.09 2.43 1.86
C MET A 112 -9.58 1.31 0.94
N ILE A 113 -8.87 1.12 -0.16
CA ILE A 113 -8.98 -0.08 -0.99
C ILE A 113 -7.75 -0.94 -0.80
N ALA A 114 -7.96 -2.18 -0.38
CA ALA A 114 -6.93 -3.21 -0.35
C ALA A 114 -6.93 -3.96 -1.69
N ILE A 115 -5.76 -4.05 -2.32
CA ILE A 115 -5.56 -4.72 -3.61
C ILE A 115 -4.53 -5.83 -3.42
N THR A 116 -4.92 -7.06 -3.74
CA THR A 116 -4.00 -8.22 -3.77
C THR A 116 -3.32 -8.26 -5.14
N PRO A 117 -2.02 -8.01 -5.23
CA PRO A 117 -1.31 -8.05 -6.51
C PRO A 117 -1.11 -9.48 -7.01
N LYS A 118 -0.55 -9.58 -8.21
CA LYS A 118 0.02 -10.82 -8.75
C LYS A 118 1.54 -10.71 -8.81
N THR A 119 2.21 -11.84 -8.61
CA THR A 119 3.66 -11.96 -8.82
C THR A 119 3.96 -11.94 -10.31
N SER A 120 5.08 -11.32 -10.72
CA SER A 120 5.50 -11.24 -12.13
C SER A 120 5.68 -12.65 -12.73
N PRO A 121 5.05 -12.97 -13.86
CA PRO A 121 5.25 -14.25 -14.57
C PRO A 121 6.71 -14.54 -14.87
N LYS A 122 7.50 -13.50 -15.18
CA LYS A 122 8.94 -13.63 -15.39
C LYS A 122 9.67 -14.09 -14.13
N ASP A 123 9.38 -13.49 -12.97
CA ASP A 123 10.00 -13.89 -11.70
C ASP A 123 9.57 -15.31 -11.30
N VAL A 124 8.32 -15.70 -11.62
CA VAL A 124 7.80 -17.05 -11.40
C VAL A 124 8.51 -18.06 -12.31
N GLN A 125 8.72 -17.75 -13.59
CA GLN A 125 9.46 -18.64 -14.49
C GLN A 125 10.91 -18.85 -14.01
N ILE A 126 11.58 -17.80 -13.56
CA ILE A 126 12.92 -17.93 -13.00
C ILE A 126 12.92 -18.88 -11.79
N LEU A 127 11.93 -18.81 -10.92
CA LEU A 127 11.82 -19.74 -9.79
C LEU A 127 11.56 -21.17 -10.26
N ILE A 128 10.66 -21.38 -11.22
CA ILE A 128 10.34 -22.69 -11.79
C ILE A 128 11.59 -23.34 -12.39
N ASP A 129 12.37 -22.58 -13.16
CA ASP A 129 13.62 -23.03 -13.76
C ASP A 129 14.68 -23.38 -12.69
N LEU A 130 14.80 -22.52 -11.67
CA LEU A 130 15.78 -22.68 -10.59
C LEU A 130 15.48 -23.92 -9.73
N MET A 131 14.21 -24.26 -9.55
CA MET A 131 13.75 -25.40 -8.73
C MET A 131 13.52 -26.68 -9.55
N ASP A 132 13.74 -26.65 -10.86
CA ASP A 132 13.48 -27.77 -11.78
C ASP A 132 12.01 -28.21 -11.80
N TRP A 133 11.05 -27.27 -11.69
CA TRP A 133 9.61 -27.55 -11.62
C TRP A 133 8.89 -27.52 -12.98
N ASN A 134 9.62 -27.40 -14.09
CA ASN A 134 9.05 -27.20 -15.44
C ASN A 134 8.03 -28.25 -15.83
N GLU A 135 8.29 -29.52 -15.54
CA GLU A 135 7.39 -30.64 -15.88
C GLU A 135 6.04 -30.57 -15.15
N GLN A 136 6.02 -29.95 -13.96
CA GLN A 136 4.83 -29.87 -13.10
C GLN A 136 4.13 -28.51 -13.19
N ALA A 137 4.82 -27.47 -13.68
CA ALA A 137 4.39 -26.09 -13.59
C ALA A 137 2.94 -25.83 -14.06
N ASP A 138 2.55 -26.49 -15.14
CA ASP A 138 1.25 -26.26 -15.81
C ASP A 138 0.27 -27.43 -15.65
N LYS A 139 0.64 -28.45 -14.86
CA LYS A 139 -0.28 -29.57 -14.54
C LYS A 139 -1.24 -29.17 -13.41
N PRO A 140 -2.48 -29.69 -13.43
CA PRO A 140 -3.45 -29.45 -12.37
C PRO A 140 -2.96 -29.95 -11.01
N ILE A 141 -3.15 -29.11 -9.97
CA ILE A 141 -2.76 -29.43 -8.59
C ILE A 141 -3.91 -29.19 -7.61
N ALA A 142 -3.77 -29.75 -6.42
CA ALA A 142 -4.62 -29.46 -5.27
C ALA A 142 -3.74 -29.19 -4.02
N LEU A 143 -4.23 -28.38 -3.11
CA LEU A 143 -3.64 -28.19 -1.79
C LEU A 143 -4.35 -29.12 -0.81
N VAL A 144 -3.60 -29.98 -0.16
CA VAL A 144 -4.15 -30.98 0.80
C VAL A 144 -3.42 -30.89 2.14
N PRO A 145 -4.11 -31.20 3.26
CA PRO A 145 -3.44 -31.28 4.55
C PRO A 145 -2.47 -32.46 4.56
N ALA A 146 -1.29 -32.25 5.16
CA ALA A 146 -0.32 -33.32 5.37
C ALA A 146 -0.69 -34.11 6.63
N GLY A 147 -1.36 -35.25 6.46
CA GLY A 147 -1.87 -36.08 7.56
C GLY A 147 -3.19 -35.57 8.16
N ASN A 148 -3.51 -36.00 9.39
CA ASN A 148 -4.77 -35.68 10.07
C ASN A 148 -4.73 -34.31 10.81
N ILE A 149 -4.22 -33.28 10.18
CA ILE A 149 -4.06 -31.97 10.84
C ILE A 149 -5.31 -31.12 10.63
N LEU A 150 -5.97 -30.75 11.71
CA LEU A 150 -7.07 -29.76 11.75
C LEU A 150 -6.50 -28.33 11.74
N SER A 151 -5.81 -27.94 10.69
CA SER A 151 -5.33 -26.57 10.53
C SER A 151 -6.03 -25.91 9.35
N PRO A 152 -6.50 -24.66 9.47
CA PRO A 152 -7.10 -23.96 8.34
C PRO A 152 -6.10 -23.84 7.17
N SER A 153 -6.62 -23.85 5.93
CA SER A 153 -5.81 -23.65 4.73
C SER A 153 -5.06 -22.31 4.82
N PRO A 154 -3.77 -22.26 4.48
CA PRO A 154 -3.02 -21.02 4.43
C PRO A 154 -3.50 -20.08 3.31
N ILE A 155 -4.24 -20.61 2.33
CA ILE A 155 -4.83 -19.87 1.21
C ILE A 155 -6.33 -20.21 1.17
N PRO A 156 -7.16 -19.34 1.79
CA PRO A 156 -8.61 -19.55 1.79
C PRO A 156 -9.19 -19.62 0.37
N ALA A 157 -10.22 -20.45 0.20
CA ALA A 157 -10.95 -20.64 -1.06
C ALA A 157 -10.11 -21.12 -2.25
N LEU A 158 -8.88 -21.59 -2.05
CA LEU A 158 -8.01 -22.07 -3.13
C LEU A 158 -8.64 -23.24 -3.91
N ASP A 159 -9.40 -24.11 -3.24
CA ASP A 159 -10.09 -25.23 -3.86
C ASP A 159 -11.15 -24.82 -4.88
N SER A 160 -11.64 -23.59 -4.80
CA SER A 160 -12.59 -23.01 -5.76
C SER A 160 -11.89 -22.37 -6.97
N HIS A 161 -10.56 -22.41 -7.05
CA HIS A 161 -9.84 -21.89 -8.22
C HIS A 161 -10.13 -22.78 -9.44
N PRO A 162 -10.62 -22.22 -10.57
CA PRO A 162 -11.13 -23.02 -11.69
C PRO A 162 -10.03 -23.86 -12.37
N ASN A 163 -8.81 -23.35 -12.45
CA ASN A 163 -7.69 -23.99 -13.13
C ASN A 163 -6.40 -23.84 -12.33
N LEU A 164 -6.33 -24.44 -11.14
CA LEU A 164 -5.17 -24.34 -10.28
C LEU A 164 -4.01 -25.19 -10.82
N THR A 165 -2.93 -24.53 -11.21
CA THR A 165 -1.62 -25.13 -11.53
C THR A 165 -0.56 -24.57 -10.59
N LEU A 166 0.63 -25.20 -10.56
CA LEU A 166 1.74 -24.65 -9.78
C LEU A 166 2.12 -23.23 -10.24
N ARG A 167 2.14 -23.00 -11.54
CA ARG A 167 2.40 -21.66 -12.12
C ARG A 167 1.35 -20.64 -11.68
N SER A 168 0.06 -20.95 -11.78
CA SER A 168 -0.99 -20.03 -11.35
C SER A 168 -0.95 -19.78 -9.85
N LEU A 169 -0.66 -20.80 -9.04
CA LEU A 169 -0.46 -20.65 -7.60
C LEU A 169 0.67 -19.66 -7.27
N LEU A 170 1.81 -19.77 -7.94
CA LEU A 170 2.97 -18.89 -7.74
C LEU A 170 2.68 -17.46 -8.20
N ILE A 171 1.97 -17.29 -9.31
CA ILE A 171 1.60 -15.95 -9.81
C ILE A 171 0.56 -15.31 -8.91
N ASP A 172 -0.48 -16.04 -8.55
CA ASP A 172 -1.69 -15.48 -7.97
C ASP A 172 -1.67 -15.38 -6.44
N TYR A 173 -0.89 -16.22 -5.75
CA TYR A 173 -1.00 -16.36 -4.30
C TYR A 173 0.32 -16.29 -3.54
N LEU A 174 1.48 -16.55 -4.16
CA LEU A 174 2.75 -16.62 -3.45
C LEU A 174 3.69 -15.47 -3.80
N ASP A 175 4.39 -14.94 -2.78
CA ASP A 175 5.30 -13.78 -2.91
C ASP A 175 6.76 -14.21 -2.98
N VAL A 176 7.25 -14.50 -4.17
CA VAL A 176 8.66 -14.86 -4.41
C VAL A 176 9.62 -13.67 -4.28
N LYS A 177 9.06 -12.44 -4.22
CA LYS A 177 9.82 -11.20 -4.03
C LYS A 177 9.83 -10.73 -2.58
N ALA A 178 9.20 -11.44 -1.66
CA ALA A 178 9.24 -11.14 -0.25
C ALA A 178 10.69 -11.13 0.27
N ILE A 179 10.97 -10.26 1.24
CA ILE A 179 12.24 -10.28 1.95
C ILE A 179 12.18 -11.48 2.91
N PRO A 180 13.14 -12.43 2.83
CA PRO A 180 13.09 -13.64 3.63
C PRO A 180 13.27 -13.33 5.12
N ARG A 181 12.56 -14.08 5.93
CA ARG A 181 12.67 -14.07 7.39
C ARG A 181 13.61 -15.18 7.86
N ARG A 182 14.05 -15.14 9.11
CA ARG A 182 14.89 -16.16 9.73
C ARG A 182 14.35 -17.59 9.52
N SER A 183 13.05 -17.80 9.70
CA SER A 183 12.41 -19.12 9.49
C SER A 183 12.52 -19.64 8.06
N PHE A 184 12.63 -18.77 7.07
CA PHE A 184 12.85 -19.18 5.68
C PHE A 184 14.22 -19.86 5.54
N PHE A 185 15.27 -19.28 6.10
CA PHE A 185 16.63 -19.85 6.05
C PHE A 185 16.70 -21.19 6.76
N SER A 186 16.10 -21.31 7.95
CA SER A 186 15.98 -22.58 8.66
C SER A 186 15.29 -23.64 7.80
N THR A 187 14.20 -23.29 7.14
CA THR A 187 13.45 -24.22 6.30
C THR A 187 14.25 -24.68 5.08
N ILE A 188 14.88 -23.73 4.34
CA ILE A 188 15.56 -24.09 3.08
C ILE A 188 16.88 -24.82 3.29
N ALA A 189 17.51 -24.71 4.48
CA ALA A 189 18.71 -25.48 4.83
C ALA A 189 18.50 -26.99 4.77
N HIS A 190 17.24 -27.46 4.87
CA HIS A 190 16.90 -28.89 4.75
C HIS A 190 16.71 -29.36 3.30
N TYR A 191 16.79 -28.46 2.31
CA TYR A 191 16.64 -28.76 0.90
C TYR A 191 17.94 -28.65 0.10
N THR A 192 19.07 -28.68 0.76
CA THR A 192 20.39 -28.74 0.14
C THR A 192 21.24 -29.83 0.80
N GLU A 193 22.01 -30.55 -0.04
CA GLU A 193 23.01 -31.52 0.42
C GLU A 193 24.41 -30.90 0.45
N ASP A 194 24.60 -29.67 -0.03
CA ASP A 194 25.83 -28.94 0.05
C ASP A 194 26.06 -28.43 1.49
N GLU A 195 27.03 -28.99 2.18
CA GLU A 195 27.30 -28.69 3.59
C GLU A 195 27.67 -27.20 3.81
N ARG A 196 28.33 -26.53 2.86
CA ARG A 196 28.69 -25.11 3.00
C ARG A 196 27.46 -24.22 2.89
N HIS A 197 26.60 -24.52 1.92
CA HIS A 197 25.32 -23.79 1.78
C HIS A 197 24.44 -24.03 3.01
N LYS A 198 24.35 -25.26 3.48
CA LYS A 198 23.58 -25.62 4.67
C LYS A 198 24.09 -24.89 5.91
N GLU A 199 25.39 -24.95 6.19
CA GLU A 199 26.03 -24.25 7.31
C GLU A 199 25.73 -22.73 7.22
N ARG A 200 25.95 -22.13 6.07
CA ARG A 200 25.68 -20.69 5.86
C ARG A 200 24.23 -20.32 6.05
N LEU A 201 23.27 -21.11 5.60
CA LEU A 201 21.84 -20.90 5.79
C LEU A 201 21.46 -21.00 7.28
N LEU A 202 22.05 -21.94 8.01
CA LEU A 202 21.84 -22.11 9.46
C LEU A 202 22.46 -20.98 10.29
N GLU A 203 23.62 -20.43 9.90
CA GLU A 203 24.19 -19.24 10.54
C GLU A 203 23.20 -18.08 10.58
N PHE A 204 22.44 -17.81 9.50
CA PHE A 204 21.38 -16.77 9.46
C PHE A 204 20.23 -17.05 10.42
N THR A 205 20.13 -18.26 10.98
CA THR A 205 19.10 -18.60 11.97
C THR A 205 19.55 -18.35 13.41
N ASN A 206 20.85 -18.20 13.64
CA ASN A 206 21.40 -17.96 14.97
C ASN A 206 21.04 -16.55 15.47
N PRO A 207 20.45 -16.43 16.67
CA PRO A 207 20.12 -15.13 17.27
C PRO A 207 21.32 -14.19 17.45
N GLU A 208 22.54 -14.71 17.54
CA GLU A 208 23.77 -13.91 17.67
C GLU A 208 24.12 -13.17 16.38
N TYR A 209 23.66 -13.65 15.20
CA TYR A 209 23.93 -13.08 13.88
C TYR A 209 22.76 -12.27 13.30
N LEU A 210 21.90 -11.70 14.13
CA LEU A 210 20.75 -10.89 13.67
C LEU A 210 21.16 -9.66 12.86
N ASP A 211 22.28 -9.03 13.20
CA ASP A 211 22.82 -7.89 12.45
C ASP A 211 23.29 -8.32 11.06
N GLU A 212 23.88 -9.49 10.94
CA GLU A 212 24.32 -10.04 9.66
C GLU A 212 23.11 -10.42 8.79
N LEU A 213 22.11 -11.07 9.36
CA LEU A 213 20.86 -11.35 8.66
C LEU A 213 20.19 -10.06 8.16
N TRP A 214 20.20 -8.99 8.98
CA TRP A 214 19.70 -7.69 8.58
C TRP A 214 20.48 -7.10 7.41
N ASP A 215 21.80 -7.10 7.48
CA ASP A 215 22.69 -6.58 6.45
C ASP A 215 22.61 -7.40 5.15
N TYR A 216 22.36 -8.71 5.24
CA TYR A 216 22.19 -9.60 4.11
C TYR A 216 20.82 -9.46 3.44
N THR A 217 19.72 -9.32 4.22
CA THR A 217 18.35 -9.33 3.72
C THR A 217 17.68 -7.96 3.68
N SER A 218 17.41 -7.38 4.84
CA SER A 218 16.52 -6.24 5.01
C SER A 218 17.11 -4.94 4.50
N ARG A 219 18.38 -4.70 4.74
CA ARG A 219 19.08 -3.50 4.30
C ARG A 219 19.17 -3.36 2.77
N PRO A 220 19.56 -4.39 2.00
CA PRO A 220 19.56 -4.38 0.55
C PRO A 220 18.20 -4.73 -0.06
N ARG A 221 17.19 -5.05 0.76
CA ARG A 221 15.88 -5.56 0.31
C ARG A 221 16.03 -6.78 -0.61
N ARG A 222 16.86 -7.74 -0.19
CA ARG A 222 17.09 -8.98 -0.94
C ARG A 222 15.83 -9.85 -0.89
N SER A 223 15.39 -10.33 -2.06
CA SER A 223 14.19 -11.17 -2.17
C SER A 223 14.50 -12.65 -1.97
N ILE A 224 13.46 -13.44 -1.67
CA ILE A 224 13.53 -14.91 -1.65
C ILE A 224 14.12 -15.45 -2.95
N LEU A 225 13.66 -14.96 -4.09
CA LEU A 225 14.18 -15.39 -5.40
C LEU A 225 15.69 -15.14 -5.55
N GLU A 226 16.19 -14.01 -5.04
CA GLU A 226 17.63 -13.71 -5.07
C GLU A 226 18.44 -14.60 -4.12
N VAL A 227 17.87 -14.97 -2.97
CA VAL A 227 18.50 -15.94 -2.04
C VAL A 227 18.56 -17.32 -2.69
N LEU A 228 17.47 -17.80 -3.27
CA LEU A 228 17.47 -19.11 -3.95
C LEU A 228 18.39 -19.14 -5.17
N HIS A 229 18.59 -18.02 -5.83
CA HIS A 229 19.56 -17.92 -6.93
C HIS A 229 21.03 -17.96 -6.43
N GLU A 230 21.29 -17.43 -5.25
CA GLU A 230 22.63 -17.46 -4.62
C GLU A 230 22.94 -18.85 -4.03
N PHE A 231 21.94 -19.49 -3.42
CA PHE A 231 22.03 -20.85 -2.88
C PHE A 231 21.41 -21.85 -3.89
N ASP A 232 22.01 -21.97 -5.06
CA ASP A 232 21.47 -22.72 -6.21
C ASP A 232 21.41 -24.25 -6.02
N THR A 233 22.11 -24.77 -5.01
CA THR A 233 22.02 -26.17 -4.59
C THR A 233 20.76 -26.49 -3.79
N VAL A 234 20.03 -25.46 -3.31
CA VAL A 234 18.74 -25.64 -2.65
C VAL A 234 17.69 -26.07 -3.69
N LYS A 235 17.12 -27.26 -3.51
CA LYS A 235 16.06 -27.81 -4.38
C LYS A 235 14.83 -28.15 -3.57
N ILE A 236 13.89 -27.22 -3.54
CA ILE A 236 12.61 -27.40 -2.82
C ILE A 236 11.69 -28.29 -3.67
N PRO A 237 11.16 -29.40 -3.14
CA PRO A 237 10.12 -30.15 -3.84
C PRO A 237 8.89 -29.27 -4.11
N TRP A 238 8.34 -29.30 -5.31
CA TRP A 238 7.18 -28.46 -5.68
C TRP A 238 5.98 -28.66 -4.73
N GLN A 239 5.84 -29.85 -4.16
CA GLN A 239 4.81 -30.17 -3.16
C GLN A 239 4.89 -29.28 -1.91
N HIS A 240 6.06 -28.77 -1.60
CA HIS A 240 6.33 -27.96 -0.41
C HIS A 240 6.30 -26.45 -0.68
N ALA A 241 6.02 -26.00 -1.90
CA ALA A 241 6.04 -24.57 -2.28
C ALA A 241 5.22 -23.67 -1.33
N VAL A 242 4.02 -24.11 -0.93
CA VAL A 242 3.12 -23.36 -0.01
C VAL A 242 3.67 -23.29 1.41
N SER A 243 4.47 -24.28 1.83
CA SER A 243 5.05 -24.30 3.19
C SER A 243 6.30 -23.44 3.31
N VAL A 244 6.99 -23.19 2.19
CA VAL A 244 8.25 -22.45 2.14
C VAL A 244 8.03 -20.99 1.73
N LEU A 245 7.20 -20.75 0.72
CA LEU A 245 6.96 -19.41 0.18
C LEU A 245 5.81 -18.71 0.91
N PRO A 246 5.96 -17.43 1.26
CA PRO A 246 4.91 -16.70 1.93
C PRO A 246 3.75 -16.39 0.97
N VAL A 247 2.53 -16.35 1.52
CA VAL A 247 1.34 -15.88 0.79
C VAL A 247 1.46 -14.39 0.52
N ILE A 248 1.11 -13.99 -0.72
CA ILE A 248 1.13 -12.59 -1.12
C ILE A 248 0.08 -11.80 -0.33
N ARG A 249 0.45 -10.60 0.12
CA ARG A 249 -0.44 -9.76 0.91
C ARG A 249 -1.05 -8.67 0.06
N ALA A 250 -2.29 -8.30 0.38
CA ALA A 250 -2.90 -7.09 -0.15
C ALA A 250 -2.14 -5.83 0.29
N ARG A 251 -2.22 -4.79 -0.51
CA ARG A 251 -1.71 -3.44 -0.20
C ARG A 251 -2.89 -2.48 -0.13
N GLN A 252 -2.90 -1.66 0.90
CA GLN A 252 -3.94 -0.67 1.15
C GLN A 252 -3.57 0.65 0.46
N PHE A 253 -4.58 1.29 -0.13
CA PHE A 253 -4.47 2.58 -0.77
C PHE A 253 -5.65 3.45 -0.33
N SER A 254 -5.38 4.65 0.16
CA SER A 254 -6.41 5.60 0.53
C SER A 254 -7.19 6.04 -0.70
N ILE A 255 -8.52 6.09 -0.59
CA ILE A 255 -9.42 6.48 -1.69
C ILE A 255 -9.33 8.00 -1.88
N ALA A 256 -9.15 8.43 -3.12
CA ALA A 256 -9.04 9.84 -3.51
C ALA A 256 -10.36 10.43 -4.02
N SER A 257 -11.36 9.60 -4.38
CA SER A 257 -12.69 10.05 -4.78
C SER A 257 -13.57 10.36 -3.57
N GLY A 258 -14.39 11.41 -3.67
CA GLY A 258 -15.35 11.83 -2.65
C GLY A 258 -16.55 12.52 -3.30
N GLY A 259 -17.63 12.74 -2.58
CA GLY A 259 -18.82 13.42 -3.08
C GLY A 259 -19.34 12.81 -4.38
N GLU A 260 -19.53 13.66 -5.39
CA GLU A 260 -20.01 13.23 -6.72
C GLU A 260 -19.06 12.28 -7.45
N LYS A 261 -17.73 12.32 -7.14
CA LYS A 261 -16.73 11.43 -7.76
C LYS A 261 -16.84 9.97 -7.28
N LYS A 262 -17.74 9.66 -6.35
CA LYS A 262 -18.00 8.30 -5.86
C LYS A 262 -18.83 7.44 -6.80
N ARG A 263 -19.48 8.06 -7.78
CA ARG A 263 -20.43 7.41 -8.69
C ARG A 263 -20.13 7.76 -10.13
N THR A 264 -20.34 6.77 -10.98
CA THR A 264 -20.41 7.01 -12.43
C THR A 264 -21.80 7.52 -12.82
N PRO A 265 -21.96 8.11 -14.00
CA PRO A 265 -23.29 8.54 -14.48
C PRO A 265 -24.32 7.41 -14.59
N ASP A 266 -23.87 6.16 -14.80
CA ASP A 266 -24.70 4.95 -14.82
C ASP A 266 -24.91 4.32 -13.43
N GLY A 267 -24.52 5.00 -12.34
CA GLY A 267 -24.81 4.65 -10.96
C GLY A 267 -23.89 3.64 -10.30
N LYS A 268 -22.86 3.14 -11.00
CA LYS A 268 -21.86 2.24 -10.42
C LYS A 268 -20.99 2.95 -9.38
N THR A 269 -20.51 2.21 -8.39
CA THR A 269 -19.53 2.76 -7.45
C THR A 269 -18.18 2.92 -8.12
N GLN A 270 -17.62 4.13 -8.03
CA GLN A 270 -16.31 4.47 -8.57
C GLN A 270 -15.31 4.72 -7.44
N PHE A 271 -14.10 4.22 -7.63
CA PHE A 271 -12.96 4.49 -6.78
C PHE A 271 -11.84 5.12 -7.59
N GLU A 272 -11.25 6.18 -7.07
CA GLU A 272 -10.03 6.79 -7.62
C GLU A 272 -8.91 6.66 -6.60
N LEU A 273 -7.73 6.29 -7.06
CA LEU A 273 -6.50 6.18 -6.27
C LEU A 273 -5.41 7.06 -6.88
N LEU A 274 -4.53 7.58 -6.03
CA LEU A 274 -3.30 8.26 -6.45
C LEU A 274 -2.10 7.48 -5.96
N ILE A 275 -1.41 6.78 -6.85
CA ILE A 275 -0.41 5.78 -6.52
C ILE A 275 0.96 6.18 -7.06
N ALA A 276 1.95 6.29 -6.16
CA ALA A 276 3.35 6.38 -6.55
C ALA A 276 3.90 4.98 -6.85
N ILE A 277 4.41 4.78 -8.06
CA ILE A 277 5.06 3.52 -8.44
C ILE A 277 6.39 3.41 -7.70
N VAL A 278 6.50 2.39 -6.86
CA VAL A 278 7.69 2.17 -6.03
C VAL A 278 8.82 1.65 -6.91
N LYS A 279 9.82 2.49 -7.12
CA LYS A 279 11.06 2.15 -7.81
C LYS A 279 12.20 2.96 -7.21
N TYR A 280 13.21 2.29 -6.67
CA TYR A 280 14.37 2.96 -6.06
C TYR A 280 15.62 2.10 -6.14
N GLN A 281 16.77 2.73 -5.98
CA GLN A 281 18.06 2.06 -5.93
C GLN A 281 18.47 1.82 -4.48
N THR A 282 18.87 0.59 -4.17
CA THR A 282 19.35 0.18 -2.84
C THR A 282 20.81 0.56 -2.61
N VAL A 283 21.29 0.35 -1.38
CA VAL A 283 22.70 0.55 -0.98
C VAL A 283 23.68 -0.29 -1.81
N ILE A 284 23.26 -1.44 -2.32
CA ILE A 284 24.04 -2.30 -3.22
C ILE A 284 23.82 -1.96 -4.71
N LYS A 285 23.30 -0.78 -5.00
CA LYS A 285 23.02 -0.24 -6.35
C LYS A 285 22.04 -1.08 -7.21
N ARG A 286 21.30 -2.02 -6.62
CA ARG A 286 20.23 -2.74 -7.32
C ARG A 286 18.94 -1.94 -7.31
N ILE A 287 18.21 -1.97 -8.43
CA ILE A 287 16.88 -1.37 -8.54
C ILE A 287 15.86 -2.32 -7.88
N ARG A 288 15.02 -1.76 -7.02
CA ARG A 288 13.89 -2.43 -6.40
C ARG A 288 12.59 -1.84 -6.91
N GLU A 289 11.66 -2.70 -7.22
CA GLU A 289 10.29 -2.36 -7.66
C GLU A 289 9.28 -2.94 -6.67
N GLY A 290 8.25 -2.18 -6.35
CA GLY A 290 7.18 -2.65 -5.48
C GLY A 290 6.28 -3.64 -6.21
N VAL A 291 6.04 -4.82 -5.66
CA VAL A 291 5.24 -5.88 -6.30
C VAL A 291 3.86 -5.37 -6.71
N CYS A 292 3.11 -4.76 -5.78
CA CYS A 292 1.76 -4.28 -6.06
C CYS A 292 1.75 -3.09 -7.02
N THR A 293 2.62 -2.10 -6.82
CA THR A 293 2.63 -0.92 -7.68
C THR A 293 3.12 -1.24 -9.09
N LYS A 294 4.04 -2.21 -9.26
CA LYS A 294 4.43 -2.73 -10.55
C LYS A 294 3.26 -3.45 -11.24
N TYR A 295 2.56 -4.34 -10.53
CA TYR A 295 1.36 -4.99 -11.03
C TYR A 295 0.34 -3.97 -11.51
N LEU A 296 0.00 -2.97 -10.68
CA LEU A 296 -0.96 -1.93 -11.05
C LEU A 296 -0.48 -1.10 -12.25
N SER A 297 0.82 -0.87 -12.40
CA SER A 297 1.35 -0.03 -13.48
C SER A 297 1.17 -0.62 -14.89
N VAL A 298 1.00 -1.94 -15.00
CA VAL A 298 0.85 -2.64 -16.28
C VAL A 298 -0.60 -2.95 -16.65
N LEU A 299 -1.54 -2.79 -15.69
CA LEU A 299 -2.96 -2.98 -15.96
C LEU A 299 -3.49 -1.95 -16.98
N ARG A 300 -4.38 -2.40 -17.86
CA ARG A 300 -5.01 -1.57 -18.91
C ARG A 300 -6.48 -1.32 -18.59
N PRO A 301 -7.08 -0.22 -19.03
CA PRO A 301 -8.53 -0.06 -18.96
C PRO A 301 -9.26 -1.28 -19.55
N GLY A 302 -10.28 -1.75 -18.85
CA GLY A 302 -10.98 -3.01 -19.14
C GLY A 302 -10.51 -4.21 -18.35
N SER A 303 -9.27 -4.20 -17.80
CA SER A 303 -8.79 -5.28 -16.93
C SER A 303 -9.63 -5.35 -15.65
N THR A 304 -9.85 -6.56 -15.14
CA THR A 304 -10.48 -6.76 -13.83
C THR A 304 -9.43 -7.04 -12.75
N LEU A 305 -9.73 -6.64 -11.51
CA LEU A 305 -8.90 -6.89 -10.35
C LEU A 305 -9.76 -7.17 -9.12
N ARG A 306 -9.20 -7.91 -8.15
CA ARG A 306 -9.87 -8.20 -6.89
C ARG A 306 -9.52 -7.12 -5.87
N VAL A 307 -10.53 -6.44 -5.34
CA VAL A 307 -10.40 -5.34 -4.39
C VAL A 307 -11.25 -5.59 -3.14
N GLN A 308 -10.83 -5.03 -2.02
CA GLN A 308 -11.60 -5.06 -0.78
C GLN A 308 -11.71 -3.64 -0.23
N LEU A 309 -12.94 -3.17 -0.03
CA LEU A 309 -13.18 -1.90 0.68
C LEU A 309 -12.93 -2.11 2.17
N GLN A 310 -12.15 -1.25 2.77
CA GLN A 310 -11.79 -1.32 4.19
C GLN A 310 -11.99 0.04 4.85
N PRO A 311 -12.50 0.08 6.09
CA PRO A 311 -12.59 1.32 6.85
C PRO A 311 -11.20 1.87 7.16
N GLY A 312 -11.04 3.17 7.06
CA GLY A 312 -9.80 3.88 7.36
C GLY A 312 -9.77 4.49 8.76
N GLY A 313 -8.59 4.96 9.16
CA GLY A 313 -8.36 5.54 10.48
C GLY A 313 -8.73 7.02 10.63
N LEU A 314 -8.93 7.73 9.53
CA LEU A 314 -9.12 9.19 9.59
C LEU A 314 -10.47 9.61 10.18
N ASN A 315 -11.54 8.80 10.06
CA ASN A 315 -12.88 9.09 10.61
C ASN A 315 -13.19 10.59 10.54
N SER A 316 -13.29 11.11 9.31
CA SER A 316 -13.30 12.56 9.10
C SER A 316 -14.57 13.20 9.67
N SER A 317 -14.39 14.31 10.41
CA SER A 317 -15.50 15.18 10.83
C SER A 317 -16.07 16.04 9.68
N VAL A 318 -15.79 15.68 8.43
CA VAL A 318 -16.28 16.40 7.22
C VAL A 318 -17.80 16.49 7.19
N GLN A 319 -18.50 15.59 7.87
CA GLN A 319 -19.95 15.68 8.08
C GLN A 319 -20.39 16.92 8.88
N GLN A 320 -19.46 17.55 9.60
CA GLN A 320 -19.71 18.83 10.28
C GLN A 320 -19.31 19.99 9.37
N LEU A 321 -20.23 20.48 8.56
CA LEU A 321 -19.98 21.59 7.63
C LEU A 321 -19.39 22.84 8.33
N THR A 322 -19.81 23.10 9.57
CA THR A 322 -19.38 24.25 10.37
C THR A 322 -17.94 24.17 10.89
N ALA A 323 -17.35 22.96 10.90
CA ALA A 323 -16.02 22.78 11.45
C ALA A 323 -14.92 23.34 10.53
N SER A 324 -14.05 24.20 11.09
CA SER A 324 -12.82 24.60 10.41
C SER A 324 -11.87 23.41 10.27
N THR A 325 -11.19 23.31 9.12
CA THR A 325 -10.40 22.13 8.78
C THR A 325 -9.07 22.52 8.18
N VAL A 326 -7.98 21.91 8.68
CA VAL A 326 -6.64 22.01 8.12
C VAL A 326 -6.24 20.65 7.55
N LEU A 327 -5.91 20.61 6.28
CA LEU A 327 -5.55 19.42 5.53
C LEU A 327 -4.10 19.51 5.07
N ILE A 328 -3.22 18.62 5.53
CA ILE A 328 -1.78 18.64 5.23
C ILE A 328 -1.41 17.36 4.50
N GLY A 329 -1.13 17.47 3.18
CA GLY A 329 -0.91 16.31 2.32
C GLY A 329 0.20 16.48 1.29
N PRO A 330 1.46 16.19 1.64
CA PRO A 330 2.53 16.17 0.65
C PRO A 330 2.48 14.93 -0.25
N GLY A 331 2.71 15.16 -1.55
CA GLY A 331 2.75 14.09 -2.55
C GLY A 331 1.43 13.32 -2.64
N THR A 332 1.50 11.98 -2.61
CA THR A 332 0.31 11.12 -2.66
C THR A 332 -0.55 11.20 -1.39
N GLY A 333 -0.06 11.81 -0.31
CA GLY A 333 -0.85 12.12 0.89
C GLY A 333 -2.07 12.99 0.62
N ILE A 334 -2.12 13.65 -0.54
CA ILE A 334 -3.28 14.43 -0.97
C ILE A 334 -4.53 13.57 -1.25
N ALA A 335 -4.38 12.26 -1.51
CA ALA A 335 -5.48 11.39 -1.94
C ALA A 335 -6.68 11.39 -0.97
N PRO A 336 -6.56 11.00 0.32
CA PRO A 336 -7.69 11.03 1.25
C PRO A 336 -8.18 12.45 1.52
N LEU A 337 -7.32 13.46 1.45
CA LEU A 337 -7.70 14.86 1.65
C LEU A 337 -8.53 15.40 0.50
N ARG A 338 -8.23 14.98 -0.75
CA ARG A 338 -9.06 15.27 -1.91
C ARG A 338 -10.46 14.67 -1.75
N SER A 339 -10.54 13.41 -1.28
CA SER A 339 -11.82 12.79 -0.95
C SER A 339 -12.63 13.62 0.04
N MET A 340 -12.00 14.14 1.10
CA MET A 340 -12.64 15.01 2.08
C MET A 340 -13.17 16.31 1.48
N LEU A 341 -12.41 16.94 0.60
CA LEU A 341 -12.80 18.20 -0.03
C LEU A 341 -14.01 18.03 -0.96
N TRP A 342 -14.01 16.99 -1.80
CA TRP A 342 -15.16 16.67 -2.65
C TRP A 342 -16.39 16.26 -1.84
N GLU A 343 -16.20 15.55 -0.72
CA GLU A 343 -17.32 15.23 0.19
C GLU A 343 -17.92 16.50 0.80
N LYS A 344 -17.07 17.43 1.26
CA LYS A 344 -17.52 18.70 1.82
C LYS A 344 -18.28 19.53 0.75
N ALA A 345 -17.79 19.57 -0.48
CA ALA A 345 -18.47 20.26 -1.57
C ALA A 345 -19.84 19.65 -1.87
N ALA A 346 -19.95 18.32 -1.89
CA ALA A 346 -21.24 17.63 -2.08
C ALA A 346 -22.23 17.90 -0.97
N LEU A 347 -21.77 17.95 0.29
CA LEU A 347 -22.62 18.29 1.44
C LEU A 347 -23.13 19.76 1.36
N VAL A 348 -22.29 20.67 0.92
CA VAL A 348 -22.67 22.07 0.66
C VAL A 348 -23.73 22.16 -0.40
N GLN A 349 -23.55 21.44 -1.49
CA GLN A 349 -24.52 21.40 -2.59
C GLN A 349 -25.88 20.84 -2.10
N ALA A 350 -25.85 19.71 -1.39
CA ALA A 350 -27.06 19.11 -0.83
C ALA A 350 -27.79 20.05 0.17
N TYR A 351 -27.00 20.81 0.98
CA TYR A 351 -27.60 21.81 1.89
C TYR A 351 -28.32 22.92 1.11
N ARG A 352 -27.71 23.47 0.05
CA ARG A 352 -28.32 24.51 -0.79
C ARG A 352 -29.59 24.03 -1.48
N GLU A 353 -29.62 22.79 -1.94
CA GLU A 353 -30.81 22.18 -2.56
C GLU A 353 -31.97 22.01 -1.56
N GLN A 354 -31.65 21.64 -0.31
CA GLN A 354 -32.64 21.47 0.77
C GLN A 354 -33.08 22.80 1.38
N ASN A 355 -32.28 23.87 1.30
CA ASN A 355 -32.54 25.18 1.90
C ASN A 355 -32.35 26.31 0.88
N PRO A 356 -33.24 26.43 -0.13
CA PRO A 356 -33.10 27.44 -1.16
C PRO A 356 -33.01 28.86 -0.59
N GLY A 357 -31.99 29.62 -0.97
CA GLY A 357 -31.78 31.00 -0.53
C GLY A 357 -31.09 31.14 0.84
N VAL A 358 -30.73 30.04 1.49
CA VAL A 358 -29.97 30.04 2.75
C VAL A 358 -28.52 29.64 2.49
N GLU A 359 -27.58 30.50 2.85
CA GLU A 359 -26.17 30.14 2.76
C GLU A 359 -25.79 29.08 3.82
N PRO A 360 -25.13 28.00 3.42
CA PRO A 360 -24.73 26.95 4.35
C PRO A 360 -23.70 27.48 5.37
N PRO A 361 -23.80 27.11 6.64
CA PRO A 361 -22.82 27.47 7.65
C PRO A 361 -21.53 26.65 7.48
N ILE A 362 -20.59 27.13 6.67
CA ILE A 362 -19.37 26.39 6.30
C ILE A 362 -18.17 26.91 7.06
N GLY A 363 -17.47 26.03 7.75
CA GLY A 363 -16.17 26.31 8.37
C GLY A 363 -15.05 26.47 7.33
N ALA A 364 -14.10 27.38 7.63
CA ALA A 364 -12.94 27.62 6.80
C ALA A 364 -12.10 26.35 6.59
N THR A 365 -11.60 26.16 5.39
CA THR A 365 -10.75 25.01 5.06
C THR A 365 -9.42 25.50 4.49
N VAL A 366 -8.33 25.00 5.03
CA VAL A 366 -6.98 25.22 4.50
C VAL A 366 -6.42 23.88 4.01
N LEU A 367 -6.02 23.84 2.75
CA LEU A 367 -5.24 22.75 2.18
C LEU A 367 -3.78 23.19 2.09
N LEU A 368 -2.88 22.49 2.79
CA LEU A 368 -1.44 22.66 2.68
C LEU A 368 -0.85 21.51 1.87
N TYR A 369 -0.56 21.78 0.60
CA TYR A 369 0.03 20.83 -0.33
C TYR A 369 1.56 20.90 -0.29
N GLY A 370 2.23 19.76 -0.34
CA GLY A 370 3.69 19.65 -0.46
C GLY A 370 4.11 18.86 -1.71
N GLY A 371 5.10 19.39 -2.44
CA GLY A 371 5.66 18.74 -3.61
C GLY A 371 7.14 19.03 -3.82
N ARG A 372 7.72 18.54 -4.90
CA ARG A 372 9.07 18.94 -5.32
C ARG A 372 9.02 20.13 -6.25
N ASN A 373 8.22 20.05 -7.30
CA ASN A 373 8.10 21.07 -8.34
C ASN A 373 6.62 21.32 -8.67
N ARG A 374 6.21 22.56 -8.69
CA ARG A 374 4.82 22.97 -9.01
C ARG A 374 4.36 22.42 -10.37
N THR A 375 5.23 22.48 -11.37
CA THR A 375 4.90 22.06 -12.74
C THR A 375 4.89 20.55 -12.96
N ALA A 376 5.46 19.77 -12.03
CA ALA A 376 5.64 18.33 -12.21
C ALA A 376 4.78 17.47 -11.28
N ASP A 377 4.60 17.90 -10.04
CA ASP A 377 3.96 17.09 -9.01
C ASP A 377 2.99 17.87 -8.11
N PHE A 378 2.35 18.92 -8.65
CA PHE A 378 1.19 19.57 -8.02
C PHE A 378 -0.10 18.86 -8.47
N PHE A 379 -0.44 17.78 -7.79
CA PHE A 379 -1.56 16.93 -8.18
C PHE A 379 -2.92 17.61 -8.01
N PHE A 380 -3.82 17.38 -8.98
CA PHE A 380 -5.18 17.91 -9.00
C PHE A 380 -5.28 19.45 -8.96
N ALA A 381 -4.26 20.15 -9.45
CA ALA A 381 -4.19 21.62 -9.39
C ALA A 381 -5.46 22.32 -9.89
N GLU A 382 -6.03 21.83 -10.99
CA GLU A 382 -7.24 22.38 -11.61
C GLU A 382 -8.50 22.22 -10.74
N GLU A 383 -8.55 21.13 -9.93
CA GLU A 383 -9.67 20.84 -9.05
C GLU A 383 -9.70 21.78 -7.83
N TRP A 384 -8.55 22.31 -7.39
CA TRP A 384 -8.52 23.24 -6.25
C TRP A 384 -9.20 24.57 -6.56
N ASP A 385 -9.10 25.05 -7.78
CA ASP A 385 -9.80 26.25 -8.24
C ASP A 385 -11.33 26.01 -8.35
N GLU A 386 -11.73 24.82 -8.80
CA GLU A 386 -13.14 24.41 -8.82
C GLU A 386 -13.72 24.31 -7.41
N LEU A 387 -13.05 23.62 -6.50
CA LEU A 387 -13.47 23.46 -5.11
C LEU A 387 -13.53 24.79 -4.37
N SER A 388 -12.61 25.72 -4.65
CA SER A 388 -12.61 27.05 -4.02
C SER A 388 -13.84 27.91 -4.38
N LYS A 389 -14.55 27.58 -5.46
CA LYS A 389 -15.84 28.21 -5.83
C LYS A 389 -17.02 27.61 -5.04
N CYS A 390 -16.88 26.37 -4.57
CA CYS A 390 -17.92 25.63 -3.88
C CYS A 390 -17.86 25.78 -2.35
N ILE A 391 -16.64 25.83 -1.80
CA ILE A 391 -16.36 25.87 -0.36
C ILE A 391 -15.30 26.94 -0.05
N PRO A 392 -15.25 27.50 1.18
CA PRO A 392 -14.22 28.45 1.58
C PRO A 392 -12.86 27.75 1.75
N LEU A 393 -12.19 27.48 0.62
CA LEU A 393 -10.92 26.76 0.54
C LEU A 393 -9.75 27.72 0.26
N GLN A 394 -8.77 27.74 1.15
CA GLN A 394 -7.48 28.37 0.92
C GLN A 394 -6.42 27.28 0.65
N VAL A 395 -5.72 27.37 -0.48
CA VAL A 395 -4.65 26.43 -0.83
C VAL A 395 -3.29 27.07 -0.59
N LEU A 396 -2.52 26.48 0.32
CA LEU A 396 -1.12 26.82 0.57
C LEU A 396 -0.24 25.74 -0.04
N THR A 397 0.91 26.13 -0.58
CA THR A 397 1.81 25.19 -1.25
C THR A 397 3.24 25.31 -0.75
N ALA A 398 3.92 24.16 -0.68
CA ALA A 398 5.34 24.07 -0.33
C ALA A 398 6.05 23.22 -1.40
N PHE A 399 6.87 23.84 -2.26
CA PHE A 399 7.64 23.14 -3.27
C PHE A 399 9.12 23.18 -2.92
N SER A 400 9.70 21.99 -2.72
CA SER A 400 11.05 21.89 -2.16
C SER A 400 12.17 22.09 -3.18
N ARG A 401 11.86 22.22 -4.48
CA ARG A 401 12.84 22.31 -5.56
C ARG A 401 12.55 23.41 -6.62
N ASP A 402 11.57 24.28 -6.36
CA ASP A 402 11.27 25.38 -7.27
C ASP A 402 12.13 26.62 -7.01
N GLN A 403 12.79 26.67 -5.85
CA GLN A 403 13.68 27.75 -5.43
C GLN A 403 14.99 27.18 -4.85
N GLN A 404 15.96 28.05 -4.62
CA GLN A 404 17.28 27.67 -4.12
C GLN A 404 17.22 27.05 -2.69
N GLY A 405 16.40 27.61 -1.81
CA GLY A 405 16.13 27.05 -0.47
C GLY A 405 14.99 26.03 -0.50
N LYS A 406 15.14 24.91 0.19
CA LYS A 406 14.08 23.92 0.29
C LYS A 406 12.97 24.43 1.20
N VAL A 407 11.73 24.43 0.70
CA VAL A 407 10.52 24.75 1.46
C VAL A 407 9.66 23.49 1.56
N TYR A 408 9.32 23.11 2.78
CA TYR A 408 8.47 21.97 3.09
C TYR A 408 7.18 22.44 3.79
N VAL A 409 6.21 21.54 3.96
CA VAL A 409 4.92 21.87 4.59
C VAL A 409 5.08 22.48 5.99
N GLN A 410 6.00 21.99 6.82
CA GLN A 410 6.27 22.55 8.14
C GLN A 410 6.82 24.01 8.09
N ASP A 411 7.54 24.36 7.04
CA ASP A 411 8.06 25.72 6.88
C ASP A 411 6.93 26.68 6.52
N THR A 412 5.98 26.23 5.71
CA THR A 412 4.77 27.01 5.39
C THR A 412 3.87 27.19 6.63
N ILE A 413 3.80 26.22 7.54
CA ILE A 413 3.10 26.38 8.83
C ILE A 413 3.76 27.50 9.63
N ARG A 414 5.10 27.49 9.77
CA ARG A 414 5.87 28.53 10.47
C ARG A 414 5.70 29.92 9.88
N GLN A 415 5.57 30.02 8.57
CA GLN A 415 5.32 31.30 7.89
C GLN A 415 3.89 31.81 8.11
N ASN A 416 2.96 30.96 8.52
CA ASN A 416 1.54 31.30 8.67
C ASN A 416 1.00 30.98 10.07
N VAL A 417 1.82 31.11 11.12
CA VAL A 417 1.47 30.71 12.49
C VAL A 417 0.13 31.27 12.98
N LYS A 418 -0.18 32.55 12.69
CA LYS A 418 -1.46 33.18 13.06
C LYS A 418 -2.68 32.50 12.40
N LEU A 419 -2.55 32.08 11.15
CA LEU A 419 -3.62 31.37 10.44
C LEU A 419 -3.90 30.02 11.09
N PHE A 420 -2.85 29.25 11.37
CA PHE A 420 -2.99 27.92 11.98
C PHE A 420 -3.49 28.02 13.42
N PHE A 421 -2.99 29.01 14.19
CA PHE A 421 -3.51 29.29 15.54
C PHE A 421 -4.99 29.58 15.49
N ARG A 422 -5.42 30.54 14.65
CA ARG A 422 -6.82 30.94 14.51
C ARG A 422 -7.72 29.74 14.17
N LEU A 423 -7.34 28.95 13.18
CA LEU A 423 -8.17 27.83 12.74
C LEU A 423 -8.26 26.71 13.79
N LEU A 424 -7.14 26.35 14.42
CA LEU A 424 -7.08 25.17 15.28
C LEU A 424 -7.36 25.51 16.75
N HIS A 425 -7.05 26.73 17.21
CA HIS A 425 -7.28 27.15 18.58
C HIS A 425 -8.55 27.98 18.72
N GLU A 426 -8.66 29.15 18.04
CA GLU A 426 -9.80 30.05 18.22
C GLU A 426 -11.10 29.45 17.63
N MET A 427 -11.02 28.88 16.44
CA MET A 427 -12.16 28.26 15.75
C MET A 427 -12.36 26.77 16.09
N GLN A 428 -11.56 26.21 16.99
CA GLN A 428 -11.62 24.82 17.43
C GLN A 428 -11.64 23.79 16.27
N GLY A 429 -10.94 24.11 15.18
CA GLY A 429 -10.88 23.28 13.97
C GLY A 429 -10.09 21.99 14.15
N SER A 430 -10.18 21.10 13.18
CA SER A 430 -9.45 19.83 13.14
C SER A 430 -8.31 19.86 12.12
N VAL A 431 -7.24 19.10 12.38
CA VAL A 431 -6.12 18.92 11.45
C VAL A 431 -5.98 17.46 11.04
N TYR A 432 -5.80 17.23 9.74
CA TYR A 432 -5.56 15.93 9.13
C TYR A 432 -4.23 15.94 8.39
N ILE A 433 -3.37 14.98 8.71
CA ILE A 433 -2.00 14.88 8.15
C ILE A 433 -1.87 13.54 7.44
N CYS A 434 -1.61 13.57 6.14
CA CYS A 434 -1.50 12.36 5.33
C CYS A 434 -0.22 12.36 4.50
N GLY A 435 0.43 11.21 4.39
CA GLY A 435 1.61 11.03 3.55
C GLY A 435 2.69 10.13 4.13
N SER A 436 3.96 10.39 3.78
CA SER A 436 5.08 9.54 4.17
C SER A 436 5.30 9.47 5.68
N SER A 437 5.48 8.25 6.22
CA SER A 437 5.76 7.97 7.64
C SER A 437 7.18 8.33 8.11
N GLY A 438 8.00 8.97 7.26
CA GLY A 438 9.37 9.38 7.61
C GLY A 438 9.44 10.56 8.60
N ARG A 439 10.21 11.58 8.24
CA ARG A 439 10.42 12.77 9.11
C ARG A 439 9.25 13.76 9.08
N MET A 440 8.37 13.69 8.09
CA MET A 440 7.33 14.69 7.84
C MET A 440 6.33 14.81 9.01
N PRO A 441 5.75 13.73 9.55
CA PRO A 441 4.75 13.87 10.63
C PRO A 441 5.30 14.57 11.86
N GLN A 442 6.52 14.22 12.29
CA GLN A 442 7.17 14.85 13.42
C GLN A 442 7.49 16.33 13.15
N ALA A 443 7.98 16.66 11.94
CA ALA A 443 8.28 18.04 11.57
C ALA A 443 7.02 18.93 11.51
N VAL A 444 5.90 18.38 11.05
CA VAL A 444 4.59 19.06 11.08
C VAL A 444 4.11 19.26 12.51
N ARG A 445 4.22 18.21 13.37
CA ARG A 445 3.87 18.30 14.80
C ARG A 445 4.63 19.43 15.49
N GLU A 446 5.95 19.51 15.31
CA GLU A 446 6.79 20.58 15.86
C GLU A 446 6.36 21.97 15.36
N ALA A 447 6.09 22.12 14.07
CA ALA A 447 5.65 23.40 13.51
C ALA A 447 4.27 23.84 14.04
N LEU A 448 3.37 22.91 14.33
CA LEU A 448 2.07 23.20 14.97
C LEU A 448 2.25 23.63 16.43
N ILE A 449 3.16 22.99 17.19
CA ILE A 449 3.50 23.40 18.56
C ILE A 449 4.05 24.84 18.55
N GLU A 450 4.96 25.15 17.62
CA GLU A 450 5.48 26.52 17.45
C GLU A 450 4.37 27.52 17.07
N ALA A 451 3.41 27.10 16.22
CA ALA A 451 2.27 27.91 15.85
C ALA A 451 1.35 28.22 17.06
N PHE A 452 1.13 27.25 17.95
CA PHE A 452 0.37 27.49 19.18
C PHE A 452 1.14 28.38 20.16
N ALA A 453 2.45 28.23 20.26
CA ALA A 453 3.27 29.02 21.14
C ALA A 453 3.37 30.52 20.76
N SER A 454 3.29 30.83 19.44
CA SER A 454 3.55 32.21 18.94
C SER A 454 2.39 32.84 18.18
N GLY A 455 1.43 32.03 17.70
CA GLY A 455 0.40 32.47 16.75
C GLY A 455 -0.65 33.42 17.34
N GLY A 456 -0.91 33.35 18.63
CA GLY A 456 -1.88 34.19 19.34
C GLY A 456 -1.31 35.44 19.99
N ALA A 457 0.00 35.72 19.89
CA ALA A 457 0.62 36.87 20.50
C ALA A 457 0.14 38.20 19.84
N PRO A 458 -0.04 39.30 20.62
CA PRO A 458 0.26 39.45 22.07
C PRO A 458 -0.85 38.98 23.01
N ASP A 459 -2.07 38.73 22.51
CA ASP A 459 -3.27 38.56 23.34
C ASP A 459 -3.32 37.18 24.02
N HIS A 460 -2.77 36.17 23.36
CA HIS A 460 -2.68 34.82 23.89
C HIS A 460 -1.33 34.19 23.50
N SER A 461 -0.63 33.62 24.47
CA SER A 461 0.60 32.87 24.23
C SER A 461 0.67 31.64 25.10
N TYR A 462 0.91 30.50 24.49
CA TYR A 462 1.31 29.29 25.19
C TYR A 462 2.83 29.29 25.37
N ASN A 463 3.31 28.81 26.51
CA ASN A 463 4.68 28.30 26.54
C ASN A 463 4.75 26.96 25.78
N ARG A 464 5.95 26.48 25.50
CA ARG A 464 6.14 25.25 24.70
C ARG A 464 5.41 24.03 25.31
N SER A 465 5.50 23.85 26.64
CA SER A 465 4.84 22.72 27.33
C SER A 465 3.32 22.77 27.16
N GLN A 466 2.73 23.95 27.34
CA GLN A 466 1.29 24.16 27.17
C GLN A 466 0.84 23.94 25.73
N ALA A 467 1.66 24.31 24.73
CA ALA A 467 1.38 24.07 23.33
C ALA A 467 1.43 22.56 23.00
N GLU A 468 2.37 21.84 23.58
CA GLU A 468 2.46 20.38 23.46
C GLU A 468 1.26 19.68 24.11
N GLU A 469 0.88 20.08 25.31
CA GLU A 469 -0.31 19.57 26.02
C GLU A 469 -1.59 19.83 25.22
N TYR A 470 -1.75 21.01 24.65
CA TYR A 470 -2.89 21.37 23.82
C TYR A 470 -2.98 20.46 22.57
N LEU A 471 -1.84 20.19 21.92
CA LEU A 471 -1.82 19.29 20.77
C LEU A 471 -2.15 17.83 21.15
N ILE A 472 -1.68 17.37 22.32
CA ILE A 472 -2.03 16.05 22.87
C ILE A 472 -3.53 15.97 23.17
N GLU A 473 -4.11 17.04 23.69
CA GLU A 473 -5.56 17.10 23.93
C GLU A 473 -6.35 17.06 22.61
N MET A 474 -5.91 17.79 21.59
CA MET A 474 -6.50 17.70 20.25
C MET A 474 -6.46 16.28 19.70
N GLU A 475 -5.38 15.53 19.94
CA GLU A 475 -5.22 14.14 19.51
C GLU A 475 -6.22 13.22 20.25
N LYS A 476 -6.36 13.36 21.58
CA LYS A 476 -7.29 12.59 22.40
C LYS A 476 -8.75 12.79 22.00
N ILE A 477 -9.14 14.03 21.70
CA ILE A 477 -10.53 14.34 21.30
C ILE A 477 -10.79 14.20 19.81
N GLY A 478 -9.80 13.69 19.04
CA GLY A 478 -9.93 13.38 17.63
C GLY A 478 -9.90 14.59 16.68
N ARG A 479 -9.38 15.73 17.13
CA ARG A 479 -9.16 16.92 16.29
C ARG A 479 -7.78 16.96 15.62
N TYR A 480 -6.85 16.13 16.03
CA TYR A 480 -5.56 15.88 15.37
C TYR A 480 -5.52 14.44 14.91
N LYS A 481 -5.47 14.22 13.61
CA LYS A 481 -5.43 12.89 13.01
C LYS A 481 -4.34 12.78 11.98
N GLN A 482 -3.68 11.64 11.94
CA GLN A 482 -2.67 11.36 10.93
C GLN A 482 -2.80 9.96 10.35
N GLU A 483 -2.59 9.84 9.05
CA GLU A 483 -2.48 8.59 8.32
C GLU A 483 -1.22 8.63 7.47
N THR A 484 -0.26 7.77 7.81
CA THR A 484 1.07 7.78 7.18
C THR A 484 1.50 6.37 6.78
N TRP A 485 2.18 6.25 5.63
CA TRP A 485 2.61 5.00 5.03
C TRP A 485 4.04 5.02 4.47
#